data_673a32b4c9f8e656748f669f909d9222
#
_entry.id   673a32b4c9f8e656748f669f909d9222
#
_cell.length_a   1.000
_cell.length_b   1.000
_cell.length_c   1.000
_cell.angle_alpha   90.00
_cell.angle_beta   90.00
_cell.angle_gamma   90.00
#
_symmetry.space_group_name_H-M   'P 1'
#
loop_
_entity.id
_entity.type
_entity.pdbx_description
1 polymer ?
#
loop_
_entity_poly.entity_id
_entity_poly.type
_entity_poly.pdbx_seq_one_letter_code
_entity_poly.pdbx_strand_id
1 'polypeptide(L)'
;MSYLEFFGTISGAWAVWLSAKESVWSWGIGLVNVVLSFFLFYQIQLYPDMFLQVFFFVTNLLGWWQWTHPKQNEANYNKELKISKLALGDAFALIGIGLLATVLMGKFSQNLHEISPRLFSQPSAFPYMDSFTTVMSIVATFFLIRKKVESWYLWLLIDIIATYMYYAKGVKLYSLLYAIFCVIALFGAFNWTKEYRSYNVKTRDCES
;
A
#
# COMPACT_ATOMS: atom_id res chain seq x y z
N MET A 1 -18.93 -7.32 15.14
CA MET A 1 -18.08 -7.57 13.96
C MET A 1 -18.87 -8.43 12.97
N SER A 2 -19.05 -7.95 11.75
CA SER A 2 -19.65 -8.80 10.71
C SER A 2 -18.62 -9.83 10.22
N TYR A 3 -19.10 -10.95 9.66
CA TYR A 3 -18.19 -11.94 9.06
C TYR A 3 -17.32 -11.32 7.95
N LEU A 4 -17.87 -10.39 7.16
CA LEU A 4 -17.12 -9.67 6.11
C LEU A 4 -15.99 -8.81 6.69
N GLU A 5 -16.24 -8.11 7.79
CA GLU A 5 -15.24 -7.30 8.50
C GLU A 5 -14.12 -8.18 9.06
N PHE A 6 -14.46 -9.31 9.69
CA PHE A 6 -13.48 -10.24 10.24
C PHE A 6 -12.59 -10.86 9.16
N PHE A 7 -13.20 -11.48 8.14
CA PHE A 7 -12.43 -12.11 7.05
C PHE A 7 -11.69 -11.08 6.18
N GLY A 8 -12.28 -9.89 5.99
CA GLY A 8 -11.60 -8.78 5.31
C GLY A 8 -10.33 -8.37 6.04
N THR A 9 -10.40 -8.13 7.35
CA THR A 9 -9.24 -7.74 8.16
C THR A 9 -8.13 -8.81 8.13
N ILE A 10 -8.50 -10.09 8.32
CA ILE A 10 -7.52 -11.19 8.33
C ILE A 10 -6.88 -11.37 6.94
N SER A 11 -7.69 -11.39 5.87
CA SER A 11 -7.15 -11.55 4.51
C SER A 11 -6.24 -10.37 4.12
N GLY A 12 -6.57 -9.14 4.53
CA GLY A 12 -5.72 -7.97 4.33
C GLY A 12 -4.36 -8.10 5.03
N ALA A 13 -4.38 -8.40 6.33
CA ALA A 13 -3.15 -8.60 7.09
C ALA A 13 -2.29 -9.75 6.52
N TRP A 14 -2.94 -10.83 6.09
CA TRP A 14 -2.24 -11.97 5.49
C TRP A 14 -1.64 -11.61 4.12
N ALA A 15 -2.36 -10.87 3.28
CA ALA A 15 -1.83 -10.39 2.00
C ALA A 15 -0.57 -9.54 2.18
N VAL A 16 -0.57 -8.60 3.13
CA VAL A 16 0.59 -7.75 3.44
C VAL A 16 1.75 -8.58 3.97
N TRP A 17 1.49 -9.56 4.85
CA TRP A 17 2.51 -10.48 5.35
C TRP A 17 3.15 -11.33 4.25
N LEU A 18 2.34 -11.86 3.31
CA LEU A 18 2.84 -12.61 2.16
C LEU A 18 3.66 -11.71 1.22
N SER A 19 3.26 -10.44 1.02
CA SER A 19 4.06 -9.47 0.25
C SER A 19 5.43 -9.24 0.89
N ALA A 20 5.50 -9.13 2.21
CA ALA A 20 6.76 -8.98 2.94
C ALA A 20 7.69 -10.21 2.79
N LYS A 21 7.12 -11.39 2.54
CA LYS A 21 7.83 -12.64 2.20
C LYS A 21 8.05 -12.85 0.70
N GLU A 22 7.79 -11.86 -0.14
CA GLU A 22 7.90 -11.91 -1.60
C GLU A 22 6.99 -12.94 -2.29
N SER A 23 6.00 -13.46 -1.59
CA SER A 23 5.12 -14.47 -2.14
C SER A 23 4.15 -13.87 -3.15
N VAL A 24 4.09 -14.41 -4.36
CA VAL A 24 3.12 -14.05 -5.41
C VAL A 24 1.67 -14.23 -4.94
N TRP A 25 1.42 -15.14 -4.02
CA TRP A 25 0.10 -15.38 -3.43
C TRP A 25 -0.47 -14.18 -2.65
N SER A 26 0.39 -13.21 -2.28
CA SER A 26 -0.06 -11.94 -1.69
C SER A 26 -1.12 -11.24 -2.54
N TRP A 27 -0.94 -11.26 -3.85
CA TRP A 27 -1.88 -10.66 -4.81
C TRP A 27 -3.21 -11.40 -4.87
N GLY A 28 -3.18 -12.75 -4.82
CA GLY A 28 -4.40 -13.57 -4.80
C GLY A 28 -5.21 -13.36 -3.51
N ILE A 29 -4.55 -13.35 -2.36
CA ILE A 29 -5.21 -13.05 -1.08
C ILE A 29 -5.67 -11.60 -1.04
N GLY A 30 -4.90 -10.67 -1.62
CA GLY A 30 -5.29 -9.26 -1.80
C GLY A 30 -6.58 -9.11 -2.61
N LEU A 31 -6.77 -9.89 -3.69
CA LEU A 31 -8.02 -9.91 -4.45
C LEU A 31 -9.21 -10.38 -3.60
N VAL A 32 -9.04 -11.42 -2.79
CA VAL A 32 -10.08 -11.87 -1.86
C VAL A 32 -10.43 -10.75 -0.87
N ASN A 33 -9.42 -10.10 -0.29
CA ASN A 33 -9.61 -8.97 0.62
C ASN A 33 -10.41 -7.83 -0.04
N VAL A 34 -10.02 -7.43 -1.24
CA VAL A 34 -10.67 -6.34 -1.98
C VAL A 34 -12.13 -6.65 -2.29
N VAL A 35 -12.45 -7.89 -2.67
CA VAL A 35 -13.83 -8.32 -2.92
C VAL A 35 -14.67 -8.28 -1.63
N LEU A 36 -14.13 -8.81 -0.52
CA LEU A 36 -14.81 -8.74 0.78
C LEU A 36 -15.03 -7.30 1.25
N SER A 37 -14.02 -6.43 1.09
CA SER A 37 -14.08 -5.02 1.43
C SER A 37 -15.08 -4.26 0.56
N PHE A 38 -15.17 -4.58 -0.74
CA PHE A 38 -16.16 -3.99 -1.64
C PHE A 38 -17.60 -4.23 -1.13
N PHE A 39 -17.93 -5.46 -0.80
CA PHE A 39 -19.26 -5.79 -0.26
C PHE A 39 -19.49 -5.21 1.13
N LEU A 40 -18.48 -5.16 1.98
CA LEU A 40 -18.56 -4.50 3.29
C LEU A 40 -18.91 -3.02 3.14
N PHE A 41 -18.15 -2.28 2.30
CA PHE A 41 -18.38 -0.86 2.07
C PHE A 41 -19.72 -0.57 1.40
N TYR A 42 -20.19 -1.46 0.53
CA TYR A 42 -21.54 -1.39 -0.01
C TYR A 42 -22.61 -1.49 1.09
N GLN A 43 -22.47 -2.47 2.02
CA GLN A 43 -23.42 -2.67 3.11
C GLN A 43 -23.48 -1.50 4.10
N ILE A 44 -22.33 -0.88 4.39
CA ILE A 44 -22.24 0.27 5.32
C ILE A 44 -22.37 1.61 4.61
N GLN A 45 -22.73 1.61 3.31
CA GLN A 45 -22.96 2.81 2.49
C GLN A 45 -21.77 3.75 2.35
N LEU A 46 -20.54 3.22 2.48
CA LEU A 46 -19.29 3.95 2.20
C LEU A 46 -18.91 3.83 0.72
N TYR A 47 -19.69 4.45 -0.14
CA TYR A 47 -19.52 4.35 -1.58
C TYR A 47 -18.16 4.83 -2.12
N PRO A 48 -17.53 5.93 -1.62
CA PRO A 48 -16.18 6.31 -2.04
C PRO A 48 -15.15 5.20 -1.81
N ASP A 49 -15.19 4.58 -0.63
CA ASP A 49 -14.29 3.47 -0.27
C ASP A 49 -14.59 2.21 -1.10
N MET A 50 -15.85 1.96 -1.41
CA MET A 50 -16.25 0.88 -2.33
C MET A 50 -15.63 1.08 -3.72
N PHE A 51 -15.67 2.30 -4.29
CA PHE A 51 -15.04 2.58 -5.58
C PHE A 51 -13.52 2.47 -5.52
N LEU A 52 -12.90 2.81 -4.39
CA LEU A 52 -11.46 2.61 -4.17
C LEU A 52 -11.07 1.13 -4.26
N GLN A 53 -11.96 0.20 -3.85
CA GLN A 53 -11.71 -1.23 -4.01
C GLN A 53 -11.59 -1.65 -5.48
N VAL A 54 -12.28 -0.97 -6.40
CA VAL A 54 -12.12 -1.23 -7.85
C VAL A 54 -10.70 -0.87 -8.31
N PHE A 55 -10.16 0.24 -7.84
CA PHE A 55 -8.76 0.60 -8.08
C PHE A 55 -7.80 -0.47 -7.52
N PHE A 56 -8.00 -0.91 -6.26
CA PHE A 56 -7.17 -1.95 -5.67
C PHE A 56 -7.33 -3.30 -6.36
N PHE A 57 -8.52 -3.63 -6.86
CA PHE A 57 -8.72 -4.85 -7.65
C PHE A 57 -7.84 -4.85 -8.90
N VAL A 58 -7.88 -3.76 -9.68
CA VAL A 58 -7.05 -3.62 -10.87
C VAL A 58 -5.56 -3.65 -10.53
N THR A 59 -5.13 -2.96 -9.48
CA THR A 59 -3.71 -2.93 -9.08
C THR A 59 -3.22 -4.27 -8.55
N ASN A 60 -4.06 -5.07 -7.89
CA ASN A 60 -3.74 -6.44 -7.49
C ASN A 60 -3.54 -7.36 -8.72
N LEU A 61 -4.41 -7.26 -9.73
CA LEU A 61 -4.24 -8.01 -10.99
C LEU A 61 -2.95 -7.61 -11.71
N LEU A 62 -2.65 -6.32 -11.80
CA LEU A 62 -1.43 -5.81 -12.41
C LEU A 62 -0.18 -6.29 -11.65
N GLY A 63 -0.21 -6.26 -10.32
CA GLY A 63 0.87 -6.73 -9.48
C GLY A 63 1.11 -8.23 -9.66
N TRP A 64 0.04 -9.03 -9.66
CA TRP A 64 0.14 -10.46 -9.91
C TRP A 64 0.77 -10.75 -11.27
N TRP A 65 0.25 -10.11 -12.31
CA TRP A 65 0.78 -10.28 -13.66
C TRP A 65 2.26 -9.88 -13.75
N GLN A 66 2.64 -8.74 -13.20
CA GLN A 66 4.01 -8.22 -13.29
C GLN A 66 5.01 -9.07 -12.50
N TRP A 67 4.61 -9.62 -11.34
CA TRP A 67 5.49 -10.49 -10.57
C TRP A 67 5.72 -11.85 -11.24
N THR A 68 4.73 -12.35 -11.98
CA THR A 68 4.79 -13.66 -12.66
C THR A 68 5.30 -13.59 -14.10
N HIS A 69 5.35 -12.40 -14.73
CA HIS A 69 5.79 -12.21 -16.12
C HIS A 69 6.90 -11.14 -16.23
N PRO A 70 8.03 -11.29 -15.53
CA PRO A 70 9.14 -10.36 -15.65
C PRO A 70 9.82 -10.48 -17.03
N LYS A 71 10.47 -9.41 -17.48
CA LYS A 71 11.36 -9.47 -18.65
C LYS A 71 12.58 -10.34 -18.32
N GLN A 72 13.25 -10.89 -19.34
CA GLN A 72 14.37 -11.83 -19.16
C GLN A 72 15.48 -11.30 -18.24
N ASN A 73 15.81 -10.02 -18.31
CA ASN A 73 16.83 -9.37 -17.49
C ASN A 73 16.33 -8.95 -16.10
N GLU A 74 15.02 -9.02 -15.83
CA GLU A 74 14.38 -8.64 -14.59
C GLU A 74 13.92 -9.85 -13.75
N ALA A 75 14.08 -11.07 -14.27
CA ALA A 75 13.70 -12.31 -13.58
C ALA A 75 14.73 -12.73 -12.52
N ASN A 76 14.24 -13.24 -11.39
CA ASN A 76 15.06 -13.92 -10.38
C ASN A 76 15.25 -15.41 -10.73
N TYR A 77 15.89 -16.18 -9.83
CA TYR A 77 16.10 -17.64 -10.00
C TYR A 77 14.79 -18.44 -10.04
N ASN A 78 13.69 -17.93 -9.50
CA ASN A 78 12.34 -18.53 -9.57
C ASN A 78 11.54 -18.09 -10.80
N LYS A 79 12.16 -17.34 -11.73
CA LYS A 79 11.50 -16.71 -12.89
C LYS A 79 10.41 -15.69 -12.51
N GLU A 80 10.51 -15.12 -11.31
CA GLU A 80 9.68 -14.03 -10.83
C GLU A 80 10.43 -12.69 -10.93
N LEU A 81 9.68 -11.58 -10.82
CA LEU A 81 10.28 -10.25 -10.84
C LEU A 81 11.30 -10.09 -9.70
N LYS A 82 12.52 -9.65 -10.03
CA LYS A 82 13.58 -9.34 -9.04
C LYS A 82 13.23 -8.13 -8.20
N ILE A 83 13.61 -8.18 -6.92
CA ILE A 83 13.64 -6.99 -6.09
C ILE A 83 14.71 -6.02 -6.61
N SER A 84 14.36 -4.76 -6.66
CA SER A 84 15.23 -3.70 -7.15
C SER A 84 15.12 -2.45 -6.27
N LYS A 85 16.03 -1.51 -6.47
CA LYS A 85 15.98 -0.19 -5.85
C LYS A 85 15.54 0.87 -6.85
N LEU A 86 14.94 1.93 -6.34
CA LEU A 86 14.59 3.09 -7.12
C LEU A 86 15.86 3.93 -7.38
N ALA A 87 15.99 4.50 -8.57
CA ALA A 87 17.03 5.50 -8.81
C ALA A 87 16.75 6.75 -7.98
N LEU A 88 17.79 7.37 -7.40
CA LEU A 88 17.63 8.52 -6.51
C LEU A 88 16.86 9.67 -7.19
N GLY A 89 17.14 9.94 -8.48
CA GLY A 89 16.42 10.96 -9.23
C GLY A 89 14.93 10.72 -9.34
N ASP A 90 14.54 9.48 -9.64
CA ASP A 90 13.12 9.08 -9.72
C ASP A 90 12.44 9.16 -8.35
N ALA A 91 13.17 8.81 -7.28
CA ALA A 91 12.65 8.91 -5.91
C ALA A 91 12.31 10.36 -5.56
N PHE A 92 13.23 11.31 -5.80
CA PHE A 92 12.99 12.73 -5.53
C PHE A 92 11.86 13.30 -6.38
N ALA A 93 11.77 12.94 -7.66
CA ALA A 93 10.70 13.39 -8.55
C ALA A 93 9.34 12.90 -8.06
N LEU A 94 9.22 11.62 -7.71
CA LEU A 94 7.96 11.02 -7.24
C LEU A 94 7.56 11.55 -5.86
N ILE A 95 8.50 11.77 -4.95
CA ILE A 95 8.24 12.41 -3.65
C ILE A 95 7.72 13.84 -3.88
N GLY A 96 8.37 14.61 -4.73
CA GLY A 96 7.95 15.98 -5.05
C GLY A 96 6.54 16.04 -5.64
N ILE A 97 6.23 15.18 -6.62
CA ILE A 97 4.90 15.06 -7.21
C ILE A 97 3.89 14.62 -6.15
N GLY A 98 4.23 13.63 -5.32
CA GLY A 98 3.37 13.15 -4.25
C GLY A 98 3.05 14.23 -3.20
N LEU A 99 4.04 15.02 -2.80
CA LEU A 99 3.83 16.14 -1.88
C LEU A 99 2.93 17.23 -2.50
N LEU A 100 3.15 17.58 -3.76
CA LEU A 100 2.29 18.53 -4.48
C LEU A 100 0.85 18.00 -4.56
N ALA A 101 0.67 16.75 -4.96
CA ALA A 101 -0.65 16.11 -5.01
C ALA A 101 -1.31 16.07 -3.62
N THR A 102 -0.56 15.80 -2.57
CA THR A 102 -1.03 15.86 -1.17
C THR A 102 -1.56 17.23 -0.81
N VAL A 103 -0.83 18.30 -1.13
CA VAL A 103 -1.26 19.68 -0.84
C VAL A 103 -2.54 20.02 -1.61
N LEU A 104 -2.61 19.68 -2.90
CA LEU A 104 -3.79 19.93 -3.72
C LEU A 104 -5.01 19.16 -3.21
N MET A 105 -4.84 17.86 -2.92
CA MET A 105 -5.89 17.02 -2.38
C MET A 105 -6.30 17.43 -0.97
N GLY A 106 -5.36 17.87 -0.14
CA GLY A 106 -5.62 18.39 1.19
C GLY A 106 -6.49 19.64 1.18
N LYS A 107 -6.17 20.60 0.30
CA LYS A 107 -7.01 21.79 0.09
C LYS A 107 -8.40 21.42 -0.42
N PHE A 108 -8.50 20.50 -1.36
CA PHE A 108 -9.79 20.00 -1.84
C PHE A 108 -10.59 19.34 -0.73
N SER A 109 -9.97 18.43 0.05
CA SER A 109 -10.61 17.73 1.17
C SER A 109 -11.07 18.69 2.28
N GLN A 110 -10.30 19.74 2.56
CA GLN A 110 -10.65 20.77 3.54
C GLN A 110 -11.95 21.50 3.19
N ASN A 111 -12.17 21.78 1.89
CA ASN A 111 -13.32 22.53 1.38
C ASN A 111 -14.49 21.64 0.93
N LEU A 112 -14.34 20.32 1.06
CA LEU A 112 -15.30 19.35 0.52
C LEU A 112 -16.69 19.48 1.14
N HIS A 113 -16.77 19.85 2.44
CA HIS A 113 -18.04 20.10 3.15
C HIS A 113 -18.78 21.34 2.63
N GLU A 114 -18.07 22.34 2.08
CA GLU A 114 -18.67 23.52 1.45
C GLU A 114 -19.16 23.20 0.03
N ILE A 115 -18.40 22.38 -0.72
CA ILE A 115 -18.71 21.99 -2.10
C ILE A 115 -19.93 21.05 -2.15
N SER A 116 -20.03 20.13 -1.21
CA SER A 116 -21.10 19.14 -1.18
C SER A 116 -21.59 18.85 0.25
N PRO A 117 -22.34 19.78 0.88
CA PRO A 117 -22.79 19.65 2.27
C PRO A 117 -23.69 18.43 2.53
N ARG A 118 -24.40 17.96 1.46
CA ARG A 118 -25.28 16.80 1.59
C ARG A 118 -24.53 15.47 1.74
N LEU A 119 -23.32 15.37 1.17
CA LEU A 119 -22.47 14.16 1.25
C LEU A 119 -21.47 14.26 2.40
N PHE A 120 -20.97 15.46 2.68
CA PHE A 120 -19.92 15.72 3.66
C PHE A 120 -20.42 16.77 4.64
N SER A 121 -21.16 16.32 5.66
CA SER A 121 -21.82 17.21 6.63
C SER A 121 -20.85 17.91 7.58
N GLN A 122 -19.60 17.43 7.69
CA GLN A 122 -18.57 17.99 8.56
C GLN A 122 -17.22 18.05 7.84
N PRO A 123 -16.37 19.06 8.17
CA PRO A 123 -15.01 19.13 7.63
C PRO A 123 -14.17 17.95 8.09
N SER A 124 -13.22 17.51 7.25
CA SER A 124 -12.26 16.46 7.61
C SER A 124 -11.42 16.90 8.82
N ALA A 125 -11.27 16.02 9.82
CA ALA A 125 -10.48 16.31 11.02
C ALA A 125 -8.97 16.46 10.73
N PHE A 126 -8.44 15.75 9.70
CA PHE A 126 -7.02 15.74 9.34
C PHE A 126 -6.84 15.78 7.82
N PRO A 127 -7.30 16.84 7.10
CA PRO A 127 -7.40 16.84 5.65
C PRO A 127 -6.06 16.59 4.94
N TYR A 128 -4.96 17.16 5.44
CA TYR A 128 -3.63 16.96 4.83
C TYR A 128 -3.00 15.61 5.17
N MET A 129 -3.23 15.09 6.38
CA MET A 129 -2.72 13.76 6.77
C MET A 129 -3.48 12.66 6.03
N ASP A 130 -4.81 12.74 5.94
CA ASP A 130 -5.64 11.82 5.15
C ASP A 130 -5.23 11.85 3.66
N SER A 131 -5.00 13.05 3.10
CA SER A 131 -4.56 13.19 1.71
C SER A 131 -3.16 12.66 1.49
N PHE A 132 -2.25 12.88 2.44
CA PHE A 132 -0.90 12.33 2.39
C PHE A 132 -0.92 10.79 2.38
N THR A 133 -1.62 10.19 3.33
CA THR A 133 -1.71 8.72 3.40
C THR A 133 -2.34 8.14 2.15
N THR A 134 -3.39 8.77 1.60
CA THR A 134 -4.04 8.32 0.35
C THR A 134 -3.09 8.39 -0.83
N VAL A 135 -2.48 9.55 -1.09
CA VAL A 135 -1.58 9.75 -2.24
C VAL A 135 -0.36 8.84 -2.13
N MET A 136 0.26 8.78 -0.95
CA MET A 136 1.46 7.95 -0.76
C MET A 136 1.15 6.45 -0.79
N SER A 137 -0.06 6.01 -0.41
CA SER A 137 -0.49 4.62 -0.58
C SER A 137 -0.58 4.22 -2.06
N ILE A 138 -1.05 5.12 -2.92
CA ILE A 138 -1.05 4.89 -4.38
C ILE A 138 0.39 4.74 -4.88
N VAL A 139 1.29 5.64 -4.51
CA VAL A 139 2.71 5.59 -4.90
C VAL A 139 3.39 4.31 -4.36
N ALA A 140 3.17 3.99 -3.08
CA ALA A 140 3.71 2.79 -2.46
C ALA A 140 3.22 1.50 -3.14
N THR A 141 1.94 1.45 -3.55
CA THR A 141 1.36 0.33 -4.30
C THR A 141 2.07 0.15 -5.65
N PHE A 142 2.32 1.23 -6.40
CA PHE A 142 3.07 1.13 -7.66
C PHE A 142 4.52 0.68 -7.45
N PHE A 143 5.17 1.09 -6.36
CA PHE A 143 6.50 0.59 -6.02
C PHE A 143 6.46 -0.89 -5.64
N LEU A 144 5.44 -1.33 -4.91
CA LEU A 144 5.25 -2.73 -4.54
C LEU A 144 5.04 -3.61 -5.78
N ILE A 145 4.20 -3.17 -6.73
CA ILE A 145 3.97 -3.84 -8.02
C ILE A 145 5.31 -4.05 -8.77
N ARG A 146 6.20 -3.06 -8.73
CA ARG A 146 7.52 -3.10 -9.37
C ARG A 146 8.61 -3.74 -8.51
N LYS A 147 8.27 -4.38 -7.41
CA LYS A 147 9.20 -4.95 -6.40
C LYS A 147 10.32 -3.99 -6.00
N LYS A 148 9.98 -2.72 -5.71
CA LYS A 148 10.94 -1.73 -5.21
C LYS A 148 11.01 -1.78 -3.68
N VAL A 149 12.23 -1.89 -3.11
CA VAL A 149 12.44 -1.91 -1.65
C VAL A 149 11.83 -0.69 -0.97
N GLU A 150 11.87 0.45 -1.64
CA GLU A 150 11.37 1.73 -1.15
C GLU A 150 9.86 1.72 -0.85
N SER A 151 9.09 0.77 -1.42
CA SER A 151 7.67 0.59 -1.09
C SER A 151 7.45 0.38 0.41
N TRP A 152 8.31 -0.41 1.05
CA TRP A 152 8.20 -0.73 2.47
C TRP A 152 8.48 0.46 3.38
N TYR A 153 9.42 1.34 3.01
CA TYR A 153 9.68 2.58 3.74
C TYR A 153 8.50 3.56 3.63
N LEU A 154 7.86 3.63 2.46
CA LEU A 154 6.64 4.43 2.30
C LEU A 154 5.49 3.86 3.10
N TRP A 155 5.26 2.54 3.05
CA TRP A 155 4.23 1.88 3.85
C TRP A 155 4.46 2.11 5.34
N LEU A 156 5.69 1.98 5.84
CA LEU A 156 6.02 2.27 7.23
C LEU A 156 5.65 3.70 7.64
N LEU A 157 5.98 4.67 6.80
CA LEU A 157 5.64 6.08 7.06
C LEU A 157 4.12 6.31 7.09
N ILE A 158 3.41 5.72 6.12
CA ILE A 158 1.94 5.79 6.03
C ILE A 158 1.30 5.16 7.27
N ASP A 159 1.77 3.98 7.68
CA ASP A 159 1.21 3.24 8.81
C ASP A 159 1.45 3.95 10.15
N ILE A 160 2.61 4.61 10.33
CA ILE A 160 2.89 5.45 11.51
C ILE A 160 1.89 6.61 11.58
N ILE A 161 1.67 7.32 10.47
CA ILE A 161 0.72 8.44 10.41
C ILE A 161 -0.71 7.94 10.65
N ALA A 162 -1.10 6.84 10.01
CA ALA A 162 -2.42 6.25 10.19
C ALA A 162 -2.65 5.77 11.63
N THR A 163 -1.64 5.15 12.26
CA THR A 163 -1.70 4.78 13.69
C THR A 163 -2.04 5.97 14.58
N TYR A 164 -1.33 7.08 14.38
CA TYR A 164 -1.59 8.33 15.13
C TYR A 164 -2.99 8.88 14.84
N MET A 165 -3.39 8.97 13.58
CA MET A 165 -4.69 9.51 13.17
C MET A 165 -5.86 8.73 13.76
N TYR A 166 -5.83 7.40 13.68
CA TYR A 166 -6.88 6.55 14.23
C TYR A 166 -6.90 6.59 15.76
N TYR A 167 -5.74 6.69 16.40
CA TYR A 167 -5.65 6.91 17.84
C TYR A 167 -6.31 8.23 18.25
N ALA A 168 -5.98 9.32 17.57
CA ALA A 168 -6.55 10.66 17.82
C ALA A 168 -8.06 10.73 17.55
N LYS A 169 -8.56 9.96 16.57
CA LYS A 169 -10.01 9.80 16.30
C LYS A 169 -10.73 8.88 17.30
N GLY A 170 -10.01 8.27 18.26
CA GLY A 170 -10.58 7.35 19.25
C GLY A 170 -10.87 5.93 18.70
N VAL A 171 -10.46 5.62 17.47
CA VAL A 171 -10.68 4.31 16.82
C VAL A 171 -9.50 3.38 17.13
N LYS A 172 -9.43 2.94 18.38
CA LYS A 172 -8.27 2.21 18.92
C LYS A 172 -7.94 0.91 18.19
N LEU A 173 -8.95 0.19 17.69
CA LEU A 173 -8.76 -1.08 16.98
C LEU A 173 -8.00 -0.88 15.66
N TYR A 174 -8.38 0.14 14.89
CA TYR A 174 -7.66 0.49 13.65
C TYR A 174 -6.25 1.01 13.94
N SER A 175 -6.08 1.81 15.01
CA SER A 175 -4.74 2.24 15.44
C SER A 175 -3.84 1.03 15.76
N LEU A 176 -4.35 0.02 16.46
CA LEU A 176 -3.61 -1.22 16.73
C LEU A 176 -3.29 -1.99 15.44
N LEU A 177 -4.23 -2.08 14.51
CA LEU A 177 -4.02 -2.74 13.21
C LEU A 177 -2.89 -2.07 12.43
N TYR A 178 -2.88 -0.74 12.32
CA TYR A 178 -1.80 0.00 11.64
C TYR A 178 -0.46 -0.11 12.39
N ALA A 179 -0.45 -0.20 13.71
CA ALA A 179 0.76 -0.50 14.47
C ALA A 179 1.32 -1.90 14.13
N ILE A 180 0.46 -2.89 13.91
CA ILE A 180 0.88 -4.22 13.41
C ILE A 180 1.44 -4.10 11.98
N PHE A 181 0.83 -3.30 11.11
CA PHE A 181 1.36 -3.06 9.77
C PHE A 181 2.73 -2.38 9.79
N CYS A 182 3.02 -1.47 10.74
CA CYS A 182 4.37 -0.94 10.93
C CYS A 182 5.40 -2.05 11.17
N VAL A 183 5.06 -3.04 12.00
CA VAL A 183 5.95 -4.19 12.26
C VAL A 183 6.17 -5.03 10.99
N ILE A 184 5.10 -5.29 10.24
CA ILE A 184 5.18 -6.03 8.98
C ILE A 184 5.99 -5.25 7.93
N ALA A 185 5.82 -3.94 7.86
CA ALA A 185 6.57 -3.09 6.93
C ALA A 185 8.08 -3.07 7.24
N LEU A 186 8.46 -3.02 8.53
CA LEU A 186 9.86 -3.16 8.95
C LEU A 186 10.43 -4.53 8.56
N PHE A 187 9.68 -5.60 8.79
CA PHE A 187 10.08 -6.94 8.38
C PHE A 187 10.25 -7.04 6.85
N GLY A 188 9.29 -6.50 6.07
CA GLY A 188 9.35 -6.45 4.62
C GLY A 188 10.56 -5.68 4.10
N ALA A 189 10.83 -4.49 4.68
CA ALA A 189 12.00 -3.68 4.34
C ALA A 189 13.31 -4.44 4.59
N PHE A 190 13.42 -5.11 5.74
CA PHE A 190 14.59 -5.92 6.08
C PHE A 190 14.76 -7.11 5.12
N ASN A 191 13.70 -7.88 4.91
CA ASN A 191 13.72 -9.08 4.07
C ASN A 191 14.08 -8.74 2.62
N TRP A 192 13.40 -7.74 2.03
CA TRP A 192 13.65 -7.33 0.65
C TRP A 192 15.04 -6.70 0.46
N THR A 193 15.54 -5.97 1.47
CA THR A 193 16.92 -5.43 1.41
C THR A 193 17.95 -6.57 1.46
N LYS A 194 17.73 -7.59 2.28
CA LYS A 194 18.60 -8.77 2.38
C LYS A 194 18.64 -9.52 1.04
N GLU A 195 17.46 -9.78 0.45
CA GLU A 195 17.37 -10.48 -0.82
C GLU A 195 17.99 -9.67 -1.98
N TYR A 196 17.74 -8.35 -2.03
CA TYR A 196 18.39 -7.48 -3.01
C TYR A 196 19.93 -7.55 -2.92
N ARG A 197 20.49 -7.61 -1.72
CA ARG A 197 21.95 -7.73 -1.53
C ARG A 197 22.48 -9.10 -1.98
N SER A 198 21.70 -10.18 -1.82
CA SER A 198 22.10 -11.53 -2.24
C SER A 198 22.32 -11.64 -3.74
N TYR A 199 21.54 -10.90 -4.55
CA TYR A 199 21.74 -10.87 -6.00
C TYR A 199 23.09 -10.28 -6.40
N ASN A 200 23.54 -9.23 -5.73
CA ASN A 200 24.82 -8.55 -6.02
C ASN A 200 26.05 -9.38 -5.62
N VAL A 201 25.92 -10.27 -4.62
CA VAL A 201 27.00 -11.20 -4.23
C VAL A 201 27.15 -12.27 -5.29
N LYS A 202 26.06 -12.94 -5.68
CA LYS A 202 26.07 -14.01 -6.69
C LYS A 202 26.60 -13.55 -8.06
N THR A 203 26.35 -12.29 -8.44
CA THR A 203 26.86 -11.75 -9.71
C THR A 203 28.39 -11.61 -9.70
N ARG A 204 28.97 -11.21 -8.56
CA ARG A 204 30.44 -11.09 -8.40
C ARG A 204 31.14 -12.45 -8.42
N ASP A 205 30.53 -13.47 -7.80
CA ASP A 205 31.11 -14.82 -7.76
C ASP A 205 31.07 -15.54 -9.13
N CYS A 206 30.25 -15.06 -10.08
CA CYS A 206 30.21 -15.58 -11.46
C CYS A 206 31.19 -14.86 -12.40
N GLU A 207 31.72 -13.69 -12.00
CA GLU A 207 32.69 -12.89 -12.79
C GLU A 207 34.15 -13.13 -12.35
N SER A 208 34.36 -13.85 -11.24
CA SER A 208 35.67 -14.25 -10.72
C SER A 208 36.01 -15.67 -11.13
#